data_ead876731ec5286a9952fab41943208b
#
_entry.id   ead876731ec5286a9952fab41943208b
#
_cell.length_a   1.000
_cell.length_b   1.000
_cell.length_c   1.000
_cell.angle_alpha   90.00
_cell.angle_beta   90.00
_cell.angle_gamma   90.00
#
_symmetry.space_group_name_H-M   'P 1'
#
loop_
_entity.id
_entity.type
_entity.pdbx_description
1 polymer ?
#
loop_
_entity_poly.entity_id
_entity_poly.type
_entity_poly.pdbx_seq_one_letter_code
_entity_poly.pdbx_strand_id
1 'polypeptide(L)'
;MLDEDKTYENEVVLISDDRGSLDLTRQIDELNKKVKNLDGLEKIHRQTNGDLRIHILKLDKKIYELKKNMAIEKENHQIEIMEKDNEIGRLIKKITEK
;
A
#
# COMPACT_ATOMS: atom_id res chain seq x y z
N MET A 1 45.54 -24.23 4.47
CA MET A 1 44.32 -23.76 3.78
C MET A 1 44.06 -22.28 4.02
N LEU A 2 44.08 -21.82 5.26
CA LEU A 2 43.92 -20.40 5.56
C LEU A 2 45.06 -19.54 4.97
N ASP A 3 46.29 -20.11 4.92
CA ASP A 3 47.45 -19.41 4.35
C ASP A 3 47.36 -19.29 2.83
N GLU A 4 46.71 -20.26 2.17
CA GLU A 4 46.48 -20.23 0.73
C GLU A 4 45.53 -19.08 0.36
N ASP A 5 44.44 -18.87 1.13
CA ASP A 5 43.50 -17.78 0.89
C ASP A 5 44.16 -16.42 1.05
N LYS A 6 45.00 -16.25 2.08
CA LYS A 6 45.76 -15.02 2.27
C LYS A 6 46.75 -14.79 1.17
N THR A 7 47.44 -15.85 0.73
CA THR A 7 48.39 -15.77 -0.39
C THR A 7 47.69 -15.36 -1.67
N TYR A 8 46.47 -15.88 -1.90
CA TYR A 8 45.66 -15.52 -3.05
C TYR A 8 45.32 -14.03 -3.07
N GLU A 9 44.84 -13.49 -1.97
CA GLU A 9 44.51 -12.08 -1.87
C GLU A 9 45.74 -11.20 -2.12
N ASN A 10 46.86 -11.57 -1.55
CA ASN A 10 48.11 -10.85 -1.74
C ASN A 10 48.61 -10.93 -3.17
N GLU A 11 48.50 -12.09 -3.81
CA GLU A 11 48.86 -12.27 -5.20
C GLU A 11 48.03 -11.41 -6.13
N VAL A 12 46.72 -11.35 -5.91
CA VAL A 12 45.82 -10.51 -6.71
C VAL A 12 46.22 -9.04 -6.58
N VAL A 13 46.52 -8.58 -5.40
CA VAL A 13 46.96 -7.20 -5.17
C VAL A 13 48.29 -6.91 -5.79
N LEU A 14 49.24 -7.86 -5.73
CA LEU A 14 50.57 -7.71 -6.30
C LEU A 14 50.61 -7.80 -7.82
N ILE A 15 49.75 -8.61 -8.41
CA ILE A 15 49.67 -8.83 -9.85
C ILE A 15 48.94 -7.66 -10.55
N SER A 16 47.89 -7.12 -9.91
CA SER A 16 47.19 -5.98 -10.48
C SER A 16 48.11 -4.75 -10.45
N ASP A 17 48.28 -4.12 -11.59
CA ASP A 17 48.98 -2.85 -11.65
C ASP A 17 48.16 -1.78 -10.93
N ASP A 18 48.78 -0.62 -10.66
CA ASP A 18 48.15 0.45 -9.91
C ASP A 18 46.82 0.92 -10.54
N ARG A 19 46.71 0.87 -11.86
CA ARG A 19 45.49 1.26 -12.58
C ARG A 19 44.39 0.27 -12.36
N GLY A 20 44.66 -1.04 -12.49
CA GLY A 20 43.68 -2.07 -12.26
C GLY A 20 43.15 -2.06 -10.84
N SER A 21 44.07 -1.86 -9.88
CA SER A 21 43.71 -1.75 -8.46
C SER A 21 42.82 -0.54 -8.17
N LEU A 22 43.16 0.61 -8.75
CA LEU A 22 42.35 1.83 -8.59
C LEU A 22 40.99 1.71 -9.22
N ASP A 23 40.90 1.09 -10.41
CA ASP A 23 39.61 0.87 -11.08
C ASP A 23 38.70 -0.08 -10.29
N LEU A 24 39.26 -1.16 -9.74
CA LEU A 24 38.51 -2.08 -8.89
C LEU A 24 38.04 -1.41 -7.62
N THR A 25 38.89 -0.63 -6.99
CA THR A 25 38.55 0.13 -5.79
C THR A 25 37.42 1.10 -6.06
N ARG A 26 37.47 1.79 -7.19
CA ARG A 26 36.43 2.71 -7.63
C ARG A 26 35.10 1.99 -7.85
N GLN A 27 35.13 0.84 -8.51
CA GLN A 27 33.94 0.04 -8.76
C GLN A 27 33.33 -0.47 -7.46
N ILE A 28 34.15 -0.90 -6.51
CA ILE A 28 33.69 -1.33 -5.20
C ILE A 28 33.02 -0.17 -4.45
N ASP A 29 33.64 1.00 -4.46
CA ASP A 29 33.06 2.19 -3.82
C ASP A 29 31.74 2.58 -4.44
N GLU A 30 31.63 2.56 -5.76
CA GLU A 30 30.40 2.85 -6.46
C GLU A 30 29.29 1.83 -6.14
N LEU A 31 29.64 0.55 -6.10
CA LEU A 31 28.70 -0.50 -5.73
C LEU A 31 28.24 -0.36 -4.29
N ASN A 32 29.15 -0.05 -3.38
CA ASN A 32 28.82 0.18 -1.97
C ASN A 32 27.85 1.36 -1.81
N LYS A 33 28.05 2.43 -2.57
CA LYS A 33 27.12 3.57 -2.58
C LYS A 33 25.74 3.17 -3.09
N LYS A 34 25.70 2.39 -4.17
CA LYS A 34 24.43 1.89 -4.72
C LYS A 34 23.70 1.01 -3.72
N VAL A 35 24.42 0.11 -3.04
CA VAL A 35 23.84 -0.76 -2.01
C VAL A 35 23.25 0.07 -0.88
N LYS A 36 23.94 1.08 -0.40
CA LYS A 36 23.42 1.97 0.66
C LYS A 36 22.18 2.72 0.22
N ASN A 37 22.17 3.20 -1.03
CA ASN A 37 21.00 3.89 -1.59
C ASN A 37 19.80 2.94 -1.71
N LEU A 38 20.03 1.72 -2.17
CA LEU A 38 18.98 0.71 -2.29
C LEU A 38 18.42 0.30 -0.92
N ASP A 39 19.29 0.17 0.09
CA ASP A 39 18.84 -0.10 1.46
C ASP A 39 17.97 1.02 2.00
N GLY A 40 18.34 2.27 1.74
CA GLY A 40 17.54 3.42 2.12
C GLY A 40 16.18 3.44 1.44
N LEU A 41 16.15 3.16 0.13
CA LEU A 41 14.91 3.05 -0.63
C LEU A 41 14.03 1.90 -0.14
N GLU A 42 14.63 0.76 0.16
CA GLU A 42 13.89 -0.39 0.68
C GLU A 42 13.19 -0.05 2.00
N LYS A 43 13.87 0.63 2.90
CA LYS A 43 13.28 1.06 4.18
C LYS A 43 12.10 2.00 3.95
N ILE A 44 12.25 2.95 3.04
CA ILE A 44 11.18 3.89 2.68
C ILE A 44 9.99 3.14 2.10
N HIS A 45 10.24 2.20 1.20
CA HIS A 45 9.17 1.39 0.59
C HIS A 45 8.45 0.52 1.61
N ARG A 46 9.17 -0.07 2.55
CA ARG A 46 8.54 -0.85 3.64
C ARG A 46 7.62 0.01 4.49
N GLN A 47 8.08 1.20 4.86
CA GLN A 47 7.29 2.13 5.64
C GLN A 47 6.06 2.58 4.86
N THR A 48 6.25 2.97 3.60
CA THR A 48 5.15 3.40 2.73
C THR A 48 4.13 2.28 2.53
N ASN A 49 4.59 1.05 2.30
CA ASN A 49 3.70 -0.10 2.16
C ASN A 49 2.91 -0.37 3.44
N GLY A 50 3.54 -0.23 4.60
CA GLY A 50 2.88 -0.35 5.89
C GLY A 50 1.79 0.70 6.06
N ASP A 51 2.11 1.96 5.75
CA ASP A 51 1.17 3.06 5.84
C ASP A 51 0.00 2.88 4.86
N LEU A 52 0.27 2.43 3.64
CA LEU A 52 -0.76 2.14 2.65
C LEU A 52 -1.69 1.01 3.09
N ARG A 53 -1.17 -0.03 3.69
CA ARG A 53 -2.00 -1.13 4.23
C ARG A 53 -2.94 -0.64 5.31
N ILE A 54 -2.45 0.20 6.22
CA ILE A 54 -3.28 0.80 7.26
C ILE A 54 -4.37 1.67 6.63
N HIS A 55 -4.01 2.45 5.63
CA HIS A 55 -4.95 3.31 4.92
C HIS A 55 -6.04 2.50 4.19
N ILE A 56 -5.65 1.41 3.54
CA ILE A 56 -6.59 0.49 2.89
C ILE A 56 -7.57 -0.09 3.90
N LEU A 57 -7.09 -0.54 5.06
CA LEU A 57 -7.97 -1.07 6.10
C LEU A 57 -8.98 -0.03 6.58
N LYS A 58 -8.56 1.22 6.76
CA LYS A 58 -9.44 2.32 7.15
C LYS A 58 -10.49 2.60 6.07
N LEU A 59 -10.08 2.59 4.80
CA LEU A 59 -11.00 2.80 3.69
C LEU A 59 -12.00 1.66 3.55
N ASP A 60 -11.57 0.42 3.71
CA ASP A 60 -12.45 -0.74 3.68
C ASP A 60 -13.51 -0.67 4.77
N LYS A 61 -13.11 -0.28 5.97
CA LYS A 61 -14.05 -0.08 7.08
C LYS A 61 -15.05 1.01 6.75
N LYS A 62 -14.58 2.11 6.18
CA LYS A 62 -15.42 3.24 5.78
C LYS A 62 -16.44 2.84 4.70
N ILE A 63 -15.98 2.06 3.71
CA ILE A 63 -16.85 1.53 2.66
C ILE A 63 -17.94 0.64 3.26
N TYR A 64 -17.57 -0.21 4.18
CA TYR A 64 -18.52 -1.10 4.87
C TYR A 64 -19.58 -0.28 5.61
N GLU A 65 -19.17 0.73 6.37
CA GLU A 65 -20.09 1.59 7.11
C GLU A 65 -21.03 2.37 6.17
N LEU A 66 -20.48 2.89 5.06
CA LEU A 66 -21.27 3.61 4.06
C LEU A 66 -22.31 2.70 3.40
N LYS A 67 -21.94 1.48 3.04
CA LYS A 67 -22.87 0.51 2.46
C LYS A 67 -23.99 0.15 3.44
N LYS A 68 -23.64 -0.02 4.70
CA LYS A 68 -24.61 -0.31 5.76
C LYS A 68 -25.59 0.85 5.91
N ASN A 69 -25.10 2.08 5.96
CA ASN A 69 -25.93 3.27 6.08
C ASN A 69 -26.84 3.45 4.85
N MET A 70 -26.32 3.21 3.66
CA MET A 70 -27.12 3.26 2.43
C MET A 70 -28.26 2.24 2.44
N ALA A 71 -27.99 1.04 2.93
CA ALA A 71 -29.03 0.01 3.06
C ALA A 71 -30.12 0.44 4.03
N ILE A 72 -29.75 1.03 5.16
CA ILE A 72 -30.69 1.54 6.16
C ILE A 72 -31.54 2.67 5.58
N GLU A 73 -30.91 3.64 4.90
CA GLU A 73 -31.61 4.75 4.26
C GLU A 73 -32.60 4.25 3.18
N LYS A 74 -32.18 3.29 2.38
CA LYS A 74 -33.04 2.72 1.37
C LYS A 74 -34.28 2.06 1.99
N GLU A 75 -34.09 1.33 3.06
CA GLU A 75 -35.20 0.69 3.79
C GLU A 75 -36.14 1.73 4.38
N ASN A 76 -35.58 2.78 4.99
CA ASN A 76 -36.38 3.89 5.55
C ASN A 76 -37.20 4.60 4.46
N HIS A 77 -36.61 4.84 3.29
CA HIS A 77 -37.33 5.44 2.17
C HIS A 77 -38.48 4.56 1.68
N GLN A 78 -38.26 3.26 1.63
CA GLN A 78 -39.33 2.32 1.25
C GLN A 78 -40.51 2.36 2.23
N ILE A 79 -40.19 2.44 3.53
CA ILE A 79 -41.21 2.57 4.57
C ILE A 79 -41.98 3.87 4.42
N GLU A 80 -41.28 4.99 4.22
CA GLU A 80 -41.92 6.30 4.01
C GLU A 80 -42.83 6.29 2.79
N ILE A 81 -42.41 5.69 1.70
CA ILE A 81 -43.22 5.57 0.48
C ILE A 81 -44.48 4.76 0.76
N MET A 82 -44.38 3.63 1.45
CA MET A 82 -45.51 2.82 1.84
C MET A 82 -46.53 3.58 2.70
N GLU A 83 -46.00 4.32 3.69
CA GLU A 83 -46.86 5.15 4.57
C GLU A 83 -47.60 6.22 3.78
N LYS A 84 -46.91 6.90 2.88
CA LYS A 84 -47.51 7.93 2.02
C LYS A 84 -48.54 7.34 1.04
N ASP A 85 -48.24 6.18 0.48
CA ASP A 85 -49.19 5.49 -0.42
C ASP A 85 -50.46 5.09 0.34
N ASN A 86 -50.30 4.61 1.56
CA ASN A 86 -51.45 4.26 2.42
C ASN A 86 -52.26 5.50 2.76
N GLU A 87 -51.63 6.62 3.04
CA GLU A 87 -52.30 7.90 3.33
C GLU A 87 -53.06 8.39 2.09
N ILE A 88 -52.43 8.35 0.93
CA ILE A 88 -53.06 8.71 -0.34
C ILE A 88 -54.29 7.83 -0.59
N GLY A 89 -54.18 6.55 -0.37
CA GLY A 89 -55.29 5.60 -0.49
C GLY A 89 -56.48 5.95 0.42
N ARG A 90 -56.20 6.31 1.67
CA ARG A 90 -57.21 6.73 2.63
C ARG A 90 -57.90 8.02 2.18
N LEU A 91 -57.15 8.98 1.67
CA LEU A 91 -57.68 10.24 1.17
C LEU A 91 -58.57 10.05 -0.05
N ILE A 92 -58.13 9.21 -0.97
CA ILE A 92 -58.91 8.87 -2.17
C ILE A 92 -60.24 8.23 -1.76
N LYS A 93 -60.22 7.31 -0.82
CA LYS A 93 -61.40 6.64 -0.30
C LYS A 93 -62.37 7.64 0.31
N LYS A 94 -61.87 8.61 1.10
CA LYS A 94 -62.71 9.67 1.69
C LYS A 94 -63.39 10.52 0.61
N ILE A 95 -62.67 10.86 -0.45
CA ILE A 95 -63.23 11.66 -1.55
C ILE A 95 -64.30 10.90 -2.31
N THR A 96 -64.10 9.61 -2.57
CA THR A 96 -65.04 8.79 -3.32
C THR A 96 -66.27 8.42 -2.51
N GLU A 97 -66.22 8.41 -1.19
CA GLU A 97 -67.39 8.14 -0.33
C GLU A 97 -68.34 9.32 -0.23
N LYS A 98 -67.87 10.48 -0.63
CA LYS A 98 -68.76 11.68 -0.72
C LYS A 98 -69.50 11.68 -2.04
#